data_e451db06be9aa791ef094329f392c4e0
#
_entry.id   e451db06be9aa791ef094329f392c4e0
#
_cell.length_a   1.000
_cell.length_b   1.000
_cell.length_c   1.000
_cell.angle_alpha   90.00
_cell.angle_beta   90.00
_cell.angle_gamma   90.00
#
_symmetry.space_group_name_H-M   'P 1'
#
loop_
_entity.id
_entity.type
_entity.pdbx_description
1 polymer ?
#
loop_
_entity_poly.entity_id
_entity_poly.type
_entity_poly.pdbx_seq_one_letter_code
_entity_poly.pdbx_strand_id
1 'polypeptide(L)'
;MTDKSVHANSVVVESLDYEGRGIAHANGKVIFIEGALTGERVTYSSYRKKTSFEIAQLGQVIKPTFMRVQPKCKHFGVCGGCSMQHMDARAQVAAKQRILEDNLWHIGKVKAQTILLPIYGQSWGYRQRARLSVRHVLKKGKTLVGFREKRGGYVADMQHCEILTPKIAKLLPLLGQLNESFTTRDMLPQIEVAVGEHVDVLVLRILQALSPTDEEAIKLFADTHTVQFWLQTKGPETAVPFYPLDAPPLTYSLPEFGITMPFAPTEFTQVNADMNRVMVSRAMRLLNPQPNERIADLFCGLGNFTLPIARSSAQVVGIEGSAALVQRAAQNAAFNGLASNTQFSAMNLFEIDEAALVQLGHFDKMLIDPPRDGAFELVKALGADAPDRIVYVSCNPATLARDAEILVHQKGYVLKAAGVMNMFPHTSHVESIALFEKTRA
;
A
#
# COMPACT_ATOMS: atom_id res chain seq x y z
N MET A 1 -38.69 -23.79 23.06
CA MET A 1 -38.87 -22.32 23.24
C MET A 1 -37.97 -21.62 22.27
N THR A 2 -38.48 -21.20 21.12
CA THR A 2 -37.75 -20.45 20.10
C THR A 2 -37.56 -19.02 20.63
N ASP A 3 -36.31 -18.66 20.80
CA ASP A 3 -35.89 -17.36 21.34
C ASP A 3 -36.28 -16.20 20.41
N LYS A 4 -37.50 -15.66 20.59
CA LYS A 4 -38.01 -14.49 19.86
C LYS A 4 -37.25 -13.19 20.16
N SER A 5 -36.37 -13.19 21.16
CA SER A 5 -35.63 -11.97 21.58
C SER A 5 -34.40 -11.70 20.73
N VAL A 6 -33.80 -12.71 20.09
CA VAL A 6 -32.60 -12.58 19.24
C VAL A 6 -32.89 -11.93 17.87
N HIS A 7 -34.16 -11.94 17.42
CA HIS A 7 -34.54 -11.44 16.10
C HIS A 7 -34.88 -9.94 16.06
N ALA A 8 -35.06 -9.28 17.21
CA ALA A 8 -35.55 -7.89 17.25
C ALA A 8 -34.57 -6.84 16.68
N ASN A 9 -33.23 -7.14 16.65
CA ASN A 9 -32.20 -6.25 16.12
C ASN A 9 -31.33 -6.93 15.06
N SER A 10 -31.89 -7.77 14.20
CA SER A 10 -31.12 -8.41 13.14
C SER A 10 -31.34 -7.69 11.80
N VAL A 11 -30.26 -7.56 11.01
CA VAL A 11 -30.30 -6.98 9.66
C VAL A 11 -29.64 -7.91 8.65
N VAL A 12 -29.97 -7.71 7.38
CA VAL A 12 -29.26 -8.33 6.26
C VAL A 12 -28.21 -7.33 5.76
N VAL A 13 -26.97 -7.77 5.61
CA VAL A 13 -25.89 -6.96 5.05
C VAL A 13 -25.99 -6.95 3.54
N GLU A 14 -26.13 -5.77 2.96
CA GLU A 14 -26.41 -5.58 1.52
C GLU A 14 -25.13 -5.48 0.69
N SER A 15 -24.09 -4.82 1.23
CA SER A 15 -22.82 -4.58 0.56
C SER A 15 -21.69 -4.34 1.56
N LEU A 16 -20.49 -4.03 1.07
CA LEU A 16 -19.36 -3.58 1.88
C LEU A 16 -19.00 -2.14 1.50
N ASP A 17 -18.58 -1.38 2.50
CA ASP A 17 -17.96 -0.08 2.27
C ASP A 17 -16.45 -0.20 1.96
N TYR A 18 -15.82 0.94 1.68
CA TYR A 18 -14.38 1.02 1.37
C TYR A 18 -13.45 0.65 2.56
N GLU A 19 -13.98 0.62 3.79
CA GLU A 19 -13.24 0.15 4.97
C GLU A 19 -13.44 -1.37 5.23
N GLY A 20 -14.26 -2.03 4.40
CA GLY A 20 -14.59 -3.45 4.54
C GLY A 20 -15.64 -3.73 5.62
N ARG A 21 -16.44 -2.70 6.01
CA ARG A 21 -17.58 -2.87 6.92
C ARG A 21 -18.83 -3.25 6.13
N GLY A 22 -19.64 -4.12 6.70
CA GLY A 22 -20.95 -4.44 6.12
C GLY A 22 -21.89 -3.23 6.18
N ILE A 23 -22.58 -2.96 5.09
CA ILE A 23 -23.63 -1.95 4.99
C ILE A 23 -24.99 -2.62 5.09
N ALA A 24 -25.84 -2.13 5.98
CA ALA A 24 -27.23 -2.50 6.12
C ALA A 24 -28.10 -1.28 6.34
N HIS A 25 -29.41 -1.40 6.17
CA HIS A 25 -30.36 -0.34 6.45
C HIS A 25 -31.34 -0.80 7.56
N ALA A 26 -31.54 0.06 8.53
CA ALA A 26 -32.54 -0.14 9.60
C ALA A 26 -33.08 1.22 10.07
N ASN A 27 -34.40 1.30 10.29
CA ASN A 27 -35.07 2.51 10.82
C ASN A 27 -34.73 3.79 10.05
N GLY A 28 -34.60 3.72 8.73
CA GLY A 28 -34.28 4.85 7.87
C GLY A 28 -32.81 5.30 7.92
N LYS A 29 -31.91 4.54 8.55
CA LYS A 29 -30.49 4.86 8.67
C LYS A 29 -29.63 3.79 8.01
N VAL A 30 -28.46 4.24 7.55
CA VAL A 30 -27.37 3.35 7.13
C VAL A 30 -26.63 2.83 8.37
N ILE A 31 -26.40 1.54 8.45
CA ILE A 31 -25.63 0.89 9.53
C ILE A 31 -24.35 0.32 8.96
N PHE A 32 -23.20 0.84 9.38
CA PHE A 32 -21.87 0.31 9.05
C PHE A 32 -21.45 -0.69 10.13
N ILE A 33 -21.38 -1.98 9.79
CA ILE A 33 -21.16 -3.06 10.75
C ILE A 33 -19.76 -3.66 10.55
N GLU A 34 -18.86 -3.41 11.50
CA GLU A 34 -17.52 -3.99 11.47
C GLU A 34 -17.57 -5.50 11.63
N GLY A 35 -16.91 -6.22 10.71
CA GLY A 35 -16.81 -7.68 10.72
C GLY A 35 -17.98 -8.45 10.11
N ALA A 36 -18.99 -7.75 9.58
CA ALA A 36 -20.10 -8.34 8.84
C ALA A 36 -19.81 -8.38 7.34
N LEU A 37 -20.32 -9.39 6.63
CA LEU A 37 -20.10 -9.62 5.21
C LEU A 37 -21.41 -9.55 4.43
N THR A 38 -21.32 -9.15 3.17
CA THR A 38 -22.46 -9.10 2.23
C THR A 38 -23.24 -10.42 2.20
N GLY A 39 -24.56 -10.33 2.27
CA GLY A 39 -25.48 -11.47 2.25
C GLY A 39 -25.70 -12.13 3.61
N GLU A 40 -25.01 -11.71 4.66
CA GLU A 40 -25.22 -12.25 6.00
C GLU A 40 -26.44 -11.66 6.69
N ARG A 41 -27.10 -12.46 7.51
CA ARG A 41 -28.02 -11.97 8.54
C ARG A 41 -27.29 -11.91 9.86
N VAL A 42 -27.24 -10.74 10.48
CA VAL A 42 -26.44 -10.49 11.68
C VAL A 42 -27.20 -9.69 12.71
N THR A 43 -26.83 -9.85 13.98
CA THR A 43 -27.13 -8.86 15.04
C THR A 43 -25.95 -7.88 15.15
N TYR A 44 -26.21 -6.69 15.67
CA TYR A 44 -25.18 -5.66 15.82
C TYR A 44 -25.39 -4.83 17.08
N SER A 45 -24.33 -4.16 17.53
CA SER A 45 -24.36 -3.20 18.63
C SER A 45 -23.72 -1.90 18.17
N SER A 46 -24.52 -0.83 18.09
CA SER A 46 -24.06 0.49 17.65
C SER A 46 -23.29 1.19 18.76
N TYR A 47 -22.06 1.62 18.48
CA TYR A 47 -21.24 2.39 19.41
C TYR A 47 -21.08 3.86 19.01
N ARG A 48 -21.46 4.23 17.78
CA ARG A 48 -21.51 5.61 17.30
C ARG A 48 -22.81 5.82 16.52
N LYS A 49 -23.64 6.78 16.96
CA LYS A 49 -24.92 7.10 16.33
C LYS A 49 -24.93 8.53 15.85
N LYS A 50 -25.34 8.73 14.60
CA LYS A 50 -25.59 10.01 13.94
C LYS A 50 -27.02 10.05 13.43
N THR A 51 -27.46 11.20 12.92
CA THR A 51 -28.83 11.34 12.39
C THR A 51 -29.08 10.43 11.20
N SER A 52 -28.13 10.32 10.25
CA SER A 52 -28.27 9.58 9.01
C SER A 52 -27.60 8.20 9.01
N PHE A 53 -26.69 7.91 9.95
CA PHE A 53 -25.98 6.63 9.99
C PHE A 53 -25.59 6.21 11.41
N GLU A 54 -25.26 4.92 11.54
CA GLU A 54 -24.68 4.34 12.75
C GLU A 54 -23.42 3.52 12.40
N ILE A 55 -22.46 3.49 13.34
CA ILE A 55 -21.32 2.58 13.25
C ILE A 55 -21.47 1.56 14.37
N ALA A 56 -21.40 0.29 13.99
CA ALA A 56 -21.72 -0.82 14.86
C ALA A 56 -20.62 -1.90 14.82
N GLN A 57 -20.59 -2.67 15.88
CA GLN A 57 -19.84 -3.91 15.98
C GLN A 57 -20.77 -5.06 15.64
N LEU A 58 -20.27 -6.05 14.88
CA LEU A 58 -20.94 -7.34 14.70
C LEU A 58 -21.20 -7.99 16.07
N GLY A 59 -22.43 -8.40 16.30
CA GLY A 59 -22.81 -9.23 17.42
C GLY A 59 -22.70 -10.72 17.03
N GLN A 60 -23.79 -11.31 16.59
CA GLN A 60 -23.86 -12.69 16.16
C GLN A 60 -24.14 -12.80 14.66
N VAL A 61 -23.50 -13.74 14.00
CA VAL A 61 -23.85 -14.14 12.62
C VAL A 61 -24.95 -15.20 12.70
N ILE A 62 -26.18 -14.83 12.36
CA ILE A 62 -27.35 -15.73 12.37
C ILE A 62 -27.34 -16.65 11.14
N LYS A 63 -27.05 -16.05 9.98
CA LYS A 63 -26.93 -16.79 8.72
C LYS A 63 -25.64 -16.32 8.03
N PRO A 64 -24.59 -17.15 8.01
CA PRO A 64 -23.34 -16.79 7.35
C PRO A 64 -23.47 -16.83 5.83
N THR A 65 -22.63 -16.04 5.15
CA THR A 65 -22.36 -16.16 3.71
C THR A 65 -21.32 -17.25 3.45
N PHE A 66 -21.34 -17.82 2.24
CA PHE A 66 -20.30 -18.77 1.80
C PHE A 66 -18.90 -18.14 1.72
N MET A 67 -18.81 -16.81 1.71
CA MET A 67 -17.55 -16.08 1.69
C MET A 67 -16.87 -16.02 3.07
N ARG A 68 -17.58 -16.33 4.14
CA ARG A 68 -17.04 -16.26 5.50
C ARG A 68 -16.10 -17.42 5.79
N VAL A 69 -14.91 -17.09 6.26
CA VAL A 69 -13.90 -18.05 6.70
C VAL A 69 -13.43 -17.73 8.11
N GLN A 70 -12.83 -18.72 8.78
CA GLN A 70 -12.16 -18.51 10.07
C GLN A 70 -10.84 -17.76 9.82
N PRO A 71 -10.59 -16.61 10.48
CA PRO A 71 -9.31 -15.91 10.38
C PRO A 71 -8.14 -16.79 10.82
N LYS A 72 -7.09 -16.84 10.02
CA LYS A 72 -5.87 -17.60 10.34
C LYS A 72 -5.10 -16.98 11.50
N CYS A 73 -5.04 -15.63 11.55
CA CYS A 73 -4.29 -14.88 12.55
C CYS A 73 -5.05 -14.83 13.88
N LYS A 74 -4.42 -15.29 14.95
CA LYS A 74 -4.99 -15.26 16.32
C LYS A 74 -5.20 -13.83 16.85
N HIS A 75 -4.53 -12.84 16.25
CA HIS A 75 -4.61 -11.44 16.64
C HIS A 75 -5.62 -10.64 15.80
N PHE A 76 -6.31 -11.31 14.87
CA PHE A 76 -7.35 -10.65 14.07
C PHE A 76 -8.47 -10.12 14.95
N GLY A 77 -8.91 -8.88 14.66
CA GLY A 77 -9.91 -8.18 15.48
C GLY A 77 -9.32 -7.31 16.60
N VAL A 78 -8.11 -7.63 17.09
CA VAL A 78 -7.36 -6.80 18.05
C VAL A 78 -6.30 -5.96 17.34
N CYS A 79 -5.42 -6.62 16.59
CA CYS A 79 -4.41 -5.96 15.76
C CYS A 79 -5.04 -5.17 14.61
N GLY A 80 -4.59 -3.92 14.40
CA GLY A 80 -5.08 -3.04 13.34
C GLY A 80 -4.47 -3.30 11.95
N GLY A 81 -3.57 -4.27 11.82
CA GLY A 81 -2.87 -4.54 10.55
C GLY A 81 -3.74 -5.21 9.46
N CYS A 82 -4.84 -5.87 9.84
CA CYS A 82 -5.75 -6.57 8.93
C CYS A 82 -7.21 -6.29 9.27
N SER A 83 -8.05 -6.13 8.24
CA SER A 83 -9.49 -5.85 8.40
C SER A 83 -10.40 -6.93 7.80
N MET A 84 -9.89 -7.81 6.92
CA MET A 84 -10.71 -8.70 6.08
C MET A 84 -10.34 -10.19 6.16
N GLN A 85 -9.60 -10.67 7.18
CA GLN A 85 -9.23 -12.09 7.27
C GLN A 85 -10.42 -13.05 7.48
N HIS A 86 -11.58 -12.53 7.89
CA HIS A 86 -12.82 -13.30 8.03
C HIS A 86 -13.57 -13.52 6.71
N MET A 87 -13.02 -13.01 5.59
CA MET A 87 -13.52 -13.21 4.24
C MET A 87 -12.52 -14.02 3.41
N ASP A 88 -13.01 -14.98 2.60
CA ASP A 88 -12.20 -15.72 1.64
C ASP A 88 -11.39 -14.79 0.74
N ALA A 89 -10.14 -15.13 0.44
CA ALA A 89 -9.23 -14.26 -0.28
C ALA A 89 -9.72 -13.88 -1.68
N ARG A 90 -10.44 -14.78 -2.38
CA ARG A 90 -11.04 -14.51 -3.70
C ARG A 90 -12.24 -13.56 -3.56
N ALA A 91 -13.03 -13.73 -2.51
CA ALA A 91 -14.13 -12.83 -2.20
C ALA A 91 -13.64 -11.41 -1.84
N GLN A 92 -12.50 -11.29 -1.14
CA GLN A 92 -11.86 -9.98 -0.90
C GLN A 92 -11.56 -9.25 -2.22
N VAL A 93 -11.03 -9.96 -3.20
CA VAL A 93 -10.70 -9.39 -4.52
C VAL A 93 -11.96 -8.94 -5.26
N ALA A 94 -13.02 -9.77 -5.24
CA ALA A 94 -14.31 -9.40 -5.84
C ALA A 94 -14.94 -8.17 -5.17
N ALA A 95 -14.85 -8.07 -3.83
CA ALA A 95 -15.33 -6.92 -3.10
C ALA A 95 -14.54 -5.64 -3.46
N LYS A 96 -13.21 -5.73 -3.58
CA LYS A 96 -12.36 -4.61 -4.01
C LYS A 96 -12.67 -4.17 -5.43
N GLN A 97 -12.90 -5.12 -6.35
CA GLN A 97 -13.31 -4.82 -7.72
C GLN A 97 -14.64 -4.07 -7.73
N ARG A 98 -15.62 -4.52 -6.95
CA ARG A 98 -16.91 -3.83 -6.82
C ARG A 98 -16.76 -2.41 -6.28
N ILE A 99 -15.90 -2.21 -5.28
CA ILE A 99 -15.62 -0.87 -4.73
C ILE A 99 -15.04 0.06 -5.81
N LEU A 100 -14.12 -0.42 -6.64
CA LEU A 100 -13.59 0.36 -7.77
C LEU A 100 -14.70 0.77 -8.73
N GLU A 101 -15.50 -0.18 -9.18
CA GLU A 101 -16.60 0.06 -10.14
C GLU A 101 -17.66 1.03 -9.59
N ASP A 102 -18.04 0.86 -8.32
CA ASP A 102 -18.99 1.75 -7.65
C ASP A 102 -18.44 3.19 -7.52
N ASN A 103 -17.15 3.36 -7.21
CA ASN A 103 -16.53 4.69 -7.15
C ASN A 103 -16.47 5.34 -8.55
N LEU A 104 -16.03 4.62 -9.57
CA LEU A 104 -16.01 5.12 -10.95
C LEU A 104 -17.40 5.57 -11.40
N TRP A 105 -18.45 4.81 -11.05
CA TRP A 105 -19.83 5.14 -11.41
C TRP A 105 -20.44 6.27 -10.58
N HIS A 106 -20.30 6.20 -9.25
CA HIS A 106 -20.99 7.14 -8.37
C HIS A 106 -20.26 8.47 -8.18
N ILE A 107 -18.92 8.46 -8.18
CA ILE A 107 -18.09 9.66 -8.05
C ILE A 107 -17.73 10.20 -9.43
N GLY A 108 -17.07 9.40 -10.25
CA GLY A 108 -16.53 9.80 -11.55
C GLY A 108 -17.58 9.93 -12.66
N LYS A 109 -18.77 9.35 -12.49
CA LYS A 109 -19.80 9.21 -13.55
C LYS A 109 -19.26 8.60 -14.83
N VAL A 110 -18.27 7.70 -14.70
CA VAL A 110 -17.59 7.03 -15.80
C VAL A 110 -17.73 5.52 -15.70
N LYS A 111 -17.64 4.85 -16.83
CA LYS A 111 -17.57 3.38 -16.94
C LYS A 111 -16.37 3.01 -17.79
N ALA A 112 -15.61 2.03 -17.35
CA ALA A 112 -14.57 1.43 -18.18
C ALA A 112 -15.23 0.61 -19.31
N GLN A 113 -14.68 0.72 -20.53
CA GLN A 113 -15.12 -0.11 -21.66
C GLN A 113 -14.81 -1.60 -21.42
N THR A 114 -13.70 -1.85 -20.71
CA THR A 114 -13.28 -3.20 -20.33
C THR A 114 -12.96 -3.24 -18.84
N ILE A 115 -13.57 -4.17 -18.13
CA ILE A 115 -13.17 -4.52 -16.76
C ILE A 115 -12.05 -5.56 -16.85
N LEU A 116 -10.86 -5.16 -16.40
CA LEU A 116 -9.69 -6.05 -16.37
C LEU A 116 -9.90 -7.15 -15.33
N LEU A 117 -9.49 -8.37 -15.67
CA LEU A 117 -9.44 -9.45 -14.68
C LEU A 117 -8.59 -9.03 -13.48
N PRO A 118 -9.12 -9.16 -12.26
CA PRO A 118 -8.37 -8.83 -11.05
C PRO A 118 -7.07 -9.64 -10.94
N ILE A 119 -6.01 -8.99 -10.48
CA ILE A 119 -4.76 -9.67 -10.15
C ILE A 119 -4.74 -9.98 -8.66
N TYR A 120 -4.45 -11.23 -8.32
CA TYR A 120 -4.21 -11.67 -6.97
C TYR A 120 -3.13 -12.75 -6.96
N GLY A 121 -2.46 -12.88 -5.81
CA GLY A 121 -1.35 -13.80 -5.62
C GLY A 121 -1.37 -14.39 -4.22
N GLN A 122 -0.19 -14.68 -3.69
CA GLN A 122 -0.03 -15.19 -2.33
C GLN A 122 -0.63 -14.22 -1.31
N SER A 123 -1.49 -14.75 -0.43
CA SER A 123 -2.20 -13.92 0.56
C SER A 123 -1.47 -13.82 1.91
N TRP A 124 -0.50 -14.68 2.17
CA TRP A 124 0.21 -14.80 3.44
C TRP A 124 1.73 -14.66 3.23
N GLY A 125 2.43 -14.14 4.22
CA GLY A 125 3.88 -14.00 4.15
C GLY A 125 4.40 -13.02 3.09
N TYR A 126 3.53 -12.20 2.53
CA TYR A 126 3.84 -11.33 1.40
C TYR A 126 4.49 -10.01 1.80
N ARG A 127 4.30 -9.58 3.06
CA ARG A 127 4.62 -8.21 3.47
C ARG A 127 6.10 -8.06 3.81
N GLN A 128 6.81 -7.33 2.95
CA GLN A 128 8.24 -7.08 3.06
C GLN A 128 8.58 -5.77 3.78
N ARG A 129 7.61 -4.89 3.99
CA ARG A 129 7.80 -3.60 4.67
C ARG A 129 6.82 -3.48 5.83
N ALA A 130 7.33 -3.13 7.01
CA ALA A 130 6.49 -2.90 8.17
C ALA A 130 7.11 -1.85 9.09
N ARG A 131 6.25 -1.08 9.74
CA ARG A 131 6.59 -0.23 10.85
C ARG A 131 5.97 -0.82 12.11
N LEU A 132 6.81 -1.38 12.96
CA LEU A 132 6.41 -2.02 14.21
C LEU A 132 6.57 -1.02 15.36
N SER A 133 5.56 -0.91 16.19
CA SER A 133 5.64 -0.16 17.44
C SER A 133 6.29 -1.03 18.51
N VAL A 134 7.12 -0.42 19.35
CA VAL A 134 7.76 -1.06 20.50
C VAL A 134 7.28 -0.38 21.77
N ARG A 135 6.94 -1.16 22.78
CA ARG A 135 6.52 -0.62 24.08
C ARG A 135 6.84 -1.59 25.21
N HIS A 136 7.66 -1.16 26.13
CA HIS A 136 7.80 -1.88 27.41
C HIS A 136 6.55 -1.63 28.27
N VAL A 137 5.91 -2.69 28.71
CA VAL A 137 4.65 -2.65 29.49
C VAL A 137 4.92 -3.16 30.89
N LEU A 138 5.18 -2.25 31.83
CA LEU A 138 5.50 -2.58 33.23
C LEU A 138 4.51 -3.56 33.86
N LYS A 139 3.20 -3.36 33.65
CA LYS A 139 2.15 -4.26 34.20
C LYS A 139 2.23 -5.70 33.66
N LYS A 140 2.81 -5.90 32.48
CA LYS A 140 3.01 -7.23 31.87
C LYS A 140 4.41 -7.77 32.09
N GLY A 141 5.35 -6.95 32.60
CA GLY A 141 6.75 -7.30 32.75
C GLY A 141 7.46 -7.68 31.46
N LYS A 142 7.00 -7.15 30.32
CA LYS A 142 7.57 -7.47 28.99
C LYS A 142 7.46 -6.33 27.99
N THR A 143 8.31 -6.38 26.97
CA THR A 143 8.25 -5.49 25.80
C THR A 143 7.37 -6.12 24.70
N LEU A 144 6.43 -5.33 24.21
CA LEU A 144 5.60 -5.66 23.06
C LEU A 144 6.21 -5.06 21.79
N VAL A 145 6.34 -5.89 20.76
CA VAL A 145 6.74 -5.49 19.41
C VAL A 145 5.68 -5.95 18.42
N GLY A 146 5.13 -5.01 17.68
CA GLY A 146 4.08 -5.35 16.71
C GLY A 146 3.31 -4.15 16.16
N PHE A 147 2.21 -4.42 15.51
CA PHE A 147 1.30 -3.38 15.04
C PHE A 147 0.45 -2.83 16.19
N ARG A 148 -0.06 -1.62 16.00
CA ARG A 148 -1.01 -1.03 16.94
C ARG A 148 -2.33 -1.77 16.94
N GLU A 149 -3.04 -1.74 18.05
CA GLU A 149 -4.41 -2.25 18.14
C GLU A 149 -5.34 -1.45 17.21
N LYS A 150 -6.38 -2.11 16.72
CA LYS A 150 -7.39 -1.51 15.84
C LYS A 150 -8.10 -0.31 16.50
N ARG A 151 -8.29 -0.39 17.82
CA ARG A 151 -8.90 0.67 18.62
C ARG A 151 -7.98 1.00 19.79
N GLY A 152 -7.38 2.18 19.74
CA GLY A 152 -6.49 2.68 20.78
C GLY A 152 -5.06 2.91 20.31
N GLY A 153 -4.24 3.44 21.21
CA GLY A 153 -2.81 3.72 20.96
C GLY A 153 -1.86 2.61 21.41
N TYR A 154 -2.41 1.46 21.84
CA TYR A 154 -1.63 0.36 22.40
C TYR A 154 -0.98 -0.48 21.29
N VAL A 155 0.10 -1.16 21.63
CA VAL A 155 0.72 -2.18 20.79
C VAL A 155 0.03 -3.52 21.04
N ALA A 156 -0.42 -4.19 19.98
CA ALA A 156 -1.02 -5.50 20.09
C ALA A 156 0.01 -6.51 20.62
N ASP A 157 -0.40 -7.32 21.59
CA ASP A 157 0.44 -8.37 22.20
C ASP A 157 0.57 -9.55 21.22
N MET A 158 1.52 -9.43 20.29
CA MET A 158 1.68 -10.34 19.15
C MET A 158 2.87 -11.28 19.37
N GLN A 159 2.66 -12.56 19.09
CA GLN A 159 3.74 -13.57 19.05
C GLN A 159 4.11 -13.94 17.61
N HIS A 160 3.26 -13.63 16.65
CA HIS A 160 3.43 -13.96 15.24
C HIS A 160 2.59 -13.05 14.36
N CYS A 161 2.97 -12.89 13.10
CA CYS A 161 2.18 -12.18 12.11
C CYS A 161 2.13 -12.97 10.80
N GLU A 162 0.93 -13.38 10.39
CA GLU A 162 0.71 -14.25 9.22
C GLU A 162 1.01 -13.55 7.89
N ILE A 163 1.01 -12.22 7.84
CA ILE A 163 1.26 -11.48 6.59
C ILE A 163 2.71 -11.02 6.42
N LEU A 164 3.50 -10.90 7.50
CA LEU A 164 4.93 -10.63 7.39
C LEU A 164 5.64 -11.85 6.78
N THR A 165 6.79 -11.62 6.14
CA THR A 165 7.62 -12.72 5.66
C THR A 165 7.93 -13.68 6.81
N PRO A 166 8.03 -15.00 6.56
CA PRO A 166 8.16 -15.99 7.62
C PRO A 166 9.34 -15.73 8.58
N LYS A 167 10.47 -15.25 8.05
CA LYS A 167 11.64 -14.89 8.84
C LYS A 167 11.33 -13.74 9.81
N ILE A 168 10.79 -12.64 9.31
CA ILE A 168 10.44 -11.47 10.14
C ILE A 168 9.33 -11.81 11.16
N ALA A 169 8.35 -12.60 10.76
CA ALA A 169 7.27 -13.02 11.67
C ALA A 169 7.81 -13.79 12.90
N LYS A 170 8.84 -14.60 12.73
CA LYS A 170 9.52 -15.33 13.82
C LYS A 170 10.34 -14.40 14.73
N LEU A 171 10.81 -13.27 14.21
CA LEU A 171 11.62 -12.33 14.99
C LEU A 171 10.79 -11.47 15.96
N LEU A 172 9.47 -11.35 15.80
CA LEU A 172 8.65 -10.46 16.64
C LEU A 172 8.85 -10.68 18.15
N PRO A 173 8.71 -11.90 18.71
CA PRO A 173 8.96 -12.13 20.15
C PRO A 173 10.43 -11.94 20.53
N LEU A 174 11.36 -12.28 19.64
CA LEU A 174 12.81 -12.16 19.89
C LEU A 174 13.25 -10.68 19.93
N LEU A 175 12.65 -9.82 19.10
CA LEU A 175 12.88 -8.38 19.16
C LEU A 175 12.34 -7.77 20.46
N GLY A 176 11.26 -8.32 21.01
CA GLY A 176 10.78 -7.96 22.33
C GLY A 176 11.80 -8.30 23.43
N GLN A 177 12.34 -9.52 23.39
CA GLN A 177 13.39 -9.99 24.31
C GLN A 177 14.68 -9.17 24.17
N LEU A 178 15.11 -8.87 22.94
CA LEU A 178 16.25 -8.00 22.68
C LEU A 178 16.05 -6.64 23.33
N ASN A 179 14.90 -6.00 23.17
CA ASN A 179 14.63 -4.70 23.78
C ASN A 179 14.55 -4.79 25.31
N GLU A 180 14.11 -5.91 25.89
CA GLU A 180 14.12 -6.12 27.34
C GLU A 180 15.51 -6.15 27.94
N SER A 181 16.51 -6.63 27.19
CA SER A 181 17.91 -6.65 27.62
C SER A 181 18.58 -5.27 27.59
N PHE A 182 17.96 -4.28 26.91
CA PHE A 182 18.54 -2.94 26.81
C PHE A 182 18.49 -2.18 28.13
N THR A 183 19.57 -1.48 28.41
CA THR A 183 19.62 -0.47 29.48
C THR A 183 18.73 0.72 29.15
N THR A 184 18.50 0.96 27.84
CA THR A 184 17.72 2.08 27.28
C THR A 184 16.38 1.62 26.69
N ARG A 185 15.80 0.52 27.21
CA ARG A 185 14.62 -0.16 26.63
C ARG A 185 13.39 0.73 26.36
N ASP A 186 13.19 1.78 27.16
CA ASP A 186 12.06 2.71 26.99
C ASP A 186 12.32 3.76 25.90
N MET A 187 13.54 3.82 25.36
CA MET A 187 13.98 4.80 24.36
C MET A 187 13.96 4.28 22.92
N LEU A 188 13.36 3.11 22.69
CA LEU A 188 13.18 2.51 21.36
C LEU A 188 11.68 2.36 21.04
N PRO A 189 11.02 3.39 20.49
CA PRO A 189 9.59 3.37 20.24
C PRO A 189 9.16 2.61 18.98
N GLN A 190 10.08 2.32 18.05
CA GLN A 190 9.75 1.81 16.73
C GLN A 190 10.89 1.01 16.11
N ILE A 191 10.51 -0.04 15.38
CA ILE A 191 11.39 -0.79 14.49
C ILE A 191 10.77 -0.75 13.09
N GLU A 192 11.50 -0.27 12.08
CA GLU A 192 11.09 -0.42 10.69
C GLU A 192 11.75 -1.66 10.09
N VAL A 193 10.98 -2.41 9.33
CA VAL A 193 11.40 -3.61 8.64
C VAL A 193 11.47 -3.33 7.15
N ALA A 194 12.60 -3.66 6.53
CA ALA A 194 12.77 -3.66 5.10
C ALA A 194 13.42 -5.00 4.67
N VAL A 195 12.66 -5.81 3.94
CA VAL A 195 13.13 -7.10 3.43
C VAL A 195 13.62 -6.88 2.00
N GLY A 196 14.87 -7.23 1.75
CA GLY A 196 15.46 -7.25 0.41
C GLY A 196 15.64 -8.67 -0.10
N GLU A 197 16.24 -8.82 -1.27
CA GLU A 197 16.50 -10.13 -1.86
C GLU A 197 17.65 -10.88 -1.17
N HIS A 198 18.62 -10.15 -0.63
CA HIS A 198 19.84 -10.71 -0.05
C HIS A 198 20.02 -10.37 1.43
N VAL A 199 19.35 -9.37 1.93
CA VAL A 199 19.45 -8.88 3.31
C VAL A 199 18.11 -8.41 3.82
N ASP A 200 17.84 -8.65 5.10
CA ASP A 200 16.72 -8.04 5.83
C ASP A 200 17.29 -6.95 6.75
N VAL A 201 16.73 -5.77 6.67
CA VAL A 201 17.15 -4.62 7.48
C VAL A 201 16.09 -4.29 8.51
N LEU A 202 16.57 -4.07 9.75
CA LEU A 202 15.78 -3.59 10.87
C LEU A 202 16.30 -2.21 11.28
N VAL A 203 15.51 -1.16 11.07
CA VAL A 203 15.87 0.21 11.50
C VAL A 203 15.32 0.45 12.88
N LEU A 204 16.20 0.61 13.85
CA LEU A 204 15.86 0.96 15.23
C LEU A 204 15.73 2.47 15.36
N ARG A 205 14.56 2.99 15.66
CA ARG A 205 14.40 4.38 16.02
C ARG A 205 14.77 4.55 17.50
N ILE A 206 15.90 5.20 17.75
CA ILE A 206 16.42 5.44 19.09
C ILE A 206 16.21 6.91 19.49
N LEU A 207 15.76 7.14 20.72
CA LEU A 207 15.54 8.49 21.27
C LEU A 207 16.76 9.01 22.07
N GLN A 208 17.70 8.13 22.40
CA GLN A 208 18.99 8.43 22.99
C GLN A 208 20.05 7.44 22.49
N ALA A 209 21.31 7.76 22.69
CA ALA A 209 22.42 6.88 22.34
C ALA A 209 22.32 5.54 23.08
N LEU A 210 22.69 4.47 22.38
CA LEU A 210 22.78 3.12 22.94
C LEU A 210 23.98 3.04 23.90
N SER A 211 23.88 2.21 24.93
CA SER A 211 25.04 1.86 25.75
C SER A 211 25.91 0.83 25.01
N PRO A 212 27.20 0.68 25.38
CA PRO A 212 28.05 -0.38 24.81
C PRO A 212 27.44 -1.78 24.96
N THR A 213 26.75 -2.06 26.06
CA THR A 213 26.07 -3.34 26.31
C THR A 213 24.89 -3.52 25.34
N ASP A 214 24.11 -2.47 25.06
CA ASP A 214 23.00 -2.51 24.12
C ASP A 214 23.51 -2.74 22.69
N GLU A 215 24.63 -2.11 22.30
CA GLU A 215 25.28 -2.30 21.01
C GLU A 215 25.74 -3.75 20.79
N GLU A 216 26.40 -4.34 21.80
CA GLU A 216 26.84 -5.74 21.74
C GLU A 216 25.64 -6.70 21.64
N ALA A 217 24.55 -6.45 22.36
CA ALA A 217 23.33 -7.25 22.24
C ALA A 217 22.73 -7.18 20.83
N ILE A 218 22.74 -6.02 20.18
CA ILE A 218 22.29 -5.84 18.80
C ILE A 218 23.20 -6.63 17.82
N LYS A 219 24.52 -6.53 17.98
CA LYS A 219 25.48 -7.27 17.11
C LYS A 219 25.27 -8.77 17.22
N LEU A 220 25.19 -9.30 18.44
CA LEU A 220 24.92 -10.71 18.70
C LEU A 220 23.59 -11.16 18.07
N PHE A 221 22.55 -10.35 18.17
CA PHE A 221 21.27 -10.64 17.54
C PHE A 221 21.36 -10.64 16.01
N ALA A 222 22.08 -9.66 15.44
CA ALA A 222 22.31 -9.56 14.00
C ALA A 222 22.99 -10.83 13.43
N ASP A 223 24.06 -11.27 14.07
CA ASP A 223 24.82 -12.47 13.68
C ASP A 223 23.97 -13.73 13.82
N THR A 224 23.24 -13.87 14.95
CA THR A 224 22.39 -15.04 15.22
C THR A 224 21.26 -15.19 14.22
N HIS A 225 20.67 -14.09 13.78
CA HIS A 225 19.46 -14.09 12.94
C HIS A 225 19.72 -13.65 11.50
N THR A 226 20.96 -13.33 11.15
CA THR A 226 21.37 -12.93 9.79
C THR A 226 20.54 -11.73 9.31
N VAL A 227 20.50 -10.65 10.10
CA VAL A 227 19.82 -9.39 9.78
C VAL A 227 20.79 -8.23 9.93
N GLN A 228 20.56 -7.15 9.20
CA GLN A 228 21.30 -5.90 9.38
C GLN A 228 20.50 -4.92 10.21
N PHE A 229 21.16 -4.27 11.16
CA PHE A 229 20.55 -3.16 11.90
C PHE A 229 21.04 -1.81 11.37
N TRP A 230 20.10 -0.88 11.34
CA TRP A 230 20.32 0.54 11.11
C TRP A 230 19.82 1.31 12.33
N LEU A 231 20.43 2.46 12.63
CA LEU A 231 19.97 3.35 13.68
C LEU A 231 19.41 4.64 13.09
N GLN A 232 18.29 5.09 13.65
CA GLN A 232 17.61 6.32 13.26
C GLN A 232 17.34 7.16 14.50
N THR A 233 17.88 8.37 14.54
CA THR A 233 17.79 9.26 15.72
C THR A 233 16.66 10.28 15.62
N LYS A 234 16.28 10.70 14.40
CA LYS A 234 15.25 11.71 14.13
C LYS A 234 14.37 11.30 12.96
N GLY A 235 14.38 12.02 11.86
CA GLY A 235 13.66 11.73 10.63
C GLY A 235 14.29 10.56 9.84
N PRO A 236 13.60 10.10 8.77
CA PRO A 236 14.07 8.99 7.92
C PRO A 236 15.49 9.21 7.35
N GLU A 237 15.87 10.47 7.12
CA GLU A 237 17.16 10.91 6.59
C GLU A 237 18.33 10.66 7.55
N THR A 238 18.05 10.45 8.84
CA THR A 238 19.07 10.16 9.86
C THR A 238 19.36 8.68 10.03
N ALA A 239 18.70 7.82 9.24
CA ALA A 239 18.94 6.39 9.29
C ALA A 239 20.29 6.03 8.66
N VAL A 240 21.15 5.38 9.44
CA VAL A 240 22.49 4.96 9.02
C VAL A 240 22.73 3.48 9.34
N PRO A 241 23.54 2.76 8.53
CA PRO A 241 23.93 1.39 8.85
C PRO A 241 24.65 1.34 10.21
N PHE A 242 24.33 0.31 10.99
CA PHE A 242 24.98 0.08 12.26
C PHE A 242 25.78 -1.23 12.25
N TYR A 243 25.14 -2.36 11.95
CA TYR A 243 25.82 -3.64 11.95
C TYR A 243 25.02 -4.75 11.23
N PRO A 244 25.67 -5.65 10.46
CA PRO A 244 27.03 -5.54 9.96
C PRO A 244 27.18 -4.45 8.89
N LEU A 245 28.35 -3.84 8.77
CA LEU A 245 28.60 -2.74 7.81
C LEU A 245 28.90 -3.24 6.38
N ASP A 246 29.33 -4.48 6.24
CA ASP A 246 29.65 -5.15 4.96
C ASP A 246 28.47 -5.92 4.38
N ALA A 247 27.25 -5.75 4.93
CA ALA A 247 26.06 -6.37 4.40
C ALA A 247 25.79 -5.92 2.95
N PRO A 248 25.24 -6.82 2.10
CA PRO A 248 24.85 -6.42 0.75
C PRO A 248 23.77 -5.32 0.77
N PRO A 249 23.67 -4.50 -0.30
CA PRO A 249 22.63 -3.47 -0.37
C PRO A 249 21.25 -4.11 -0.41
N LEU A 250 20.26 -3.40 0.16
CA LEU A 250 18.85 -3.74 -0.04
C LEU A 250 18.50 -3.57 -1.52
N THR A 251 17.97 -4.64 -2.12
CA THR A 251 17.52 -4.64 -3.52
C THR A 251 16.17 -5.36 -3.64
N TYR A 252 15.41 -4.98 -4.66
CA TYR A 252 14.37 -5.81 -5.24
C TYR A 252 14.54 -5.84 -6.75
N SER A 253 14.03 -6.88 -7.41
CA SER A 253 14.19 -7.04 -8.85
C SER A 253 12.86 -7.03 -9.59
N LEU A 254 12.92 -6.58 -10.84
CA LEU A 254 11.89 -6.70 -11.87
C LEU A 254 12.45 -7.61 -12.99
N PRO A 255 12.42 -8.95 -12.81
CA PRO A 255 13.14 -9.89 -13.67
C PRO A 255 12.70 -9.85 -15.13
N GLU A 256 11.41 -9.61 -15.40
CA GLU A 256 10.86 -9.50 -16.77
C GLU A 256 11.60 -8.41 -17.58
N PHE A 257 12.13 -7.38 -16.90
CA PHE A 257 12.82 -6.26 -17.51
C PHE A 257 14.34 -6.28 -17.29
N GLY A 258 14.87 -7.29 -16.60
CA GLY A 258 16.28 -7.36 -16.23
C GLY A 258 16.73 -6.17 -15.38
N ILE A 259 15.90 -5.71 -14.45
CA ILE A 259 16.15 -4.54 -13.60
C ILE A 259 16.32 -4.99 -12.15
N THR A 260 17.36 -4.45 -11.51
CA THR A 260 17.58 -4.53 -10.06
C THR A 260 17.50 -3.12 -9.48
N MET A 261 16.76 -2.96 -8.39
CA MET A 261 16.46 -1.69 -7.74
C MET A 261 17.09 -1.61 -6.34
N PRO A 262 18.29 -1.01 -6.20
CA PRO A 262 18.81 -0.65 -4.89
C PRO A 262 17.95 0.40 -4.20
N PHE A 263 17.75 0.26 -2.87
CA PHE A 263 16.98 1.21 -2.07
C PHE A 263 17.48 1.31 -0.63
N ALA A 264 17.20 2.42 0.04
CA ALA A 264 17.46 2.54 1.48
C ALA A 264 16.24 2.04 2.29
N PRO A 265 16.45 1.52 3.52
CA PRO A 265 15.37 0.93 4.31
C PRO A 265 14.25 1.90 4.68
N THR A 266 14.50 3.21 4.61
CA THR A 266 13.51 4.26 4.86
C THR A 266 12.82 4.79 3.59
N GLU A 267 13.31 4.44 2.39
CA GLU A 267 12.69 4.81 1.13
C GLU A 267 11.44 3.95 0.85
N PHE A 268 10.46 4.54 0.15
CA PHE A 268 9.23 3.82 -0.17
C PHE A 268 9.49 2.74 -1.24
N THR A 269 9.03 1.53 -0.96
CA THR A 269 8.89 0.43 -1.93
C THR A 269 7.57 -0.27 -1.70
N GLN A 270 7.02 -0.92 -2.74
CA GLN A 270 5.79 -1.69 -2.61
C GLN A 270 5.96 -2.81 -1.58
N VAL A 271 4.98 -2.98 -0.70
CA VAL A 271 5.07 -3.93 0.43
C VAL A 271 5.00 -5.40 0.00
N ASN A 272 4.52 -5.65 -1.20
CA ASN A 272 4.33 -6.98 -1.80
C ASN A 272 5.11 -7.03 -3.13
N ALA A 273 6.34 -7.53 -3.08
CA ALA A 273 7.23 -7.54 -4.24
C ALA A 273 6.68 -8.39 -5.40
N ASP A 274 6.05 -9.53 -5.12
CA ASP A 274 5.47 -10.37 -6.19
C ASP A 274 4.33 -9.65 -6.90
N MET A 275 3.49 -8.97 -6.14
CA MET A 275 2.41 -8.17 -6.71
C MET A 275 2.95 -6.94 -7.46
N ASN A 276 4.04 -6.32 -6.97
CA ASN A 276 4.71 -5.23 -7.67
C ASN A 276 5.21 -5.66 -9.06
N ARG A 277 5.85 -6.82 -9.17
CA ARG A 277 6.30 -7.39 -10.45
C ARG A 277 5.15 -7.51 -11.45
N VAL A 278 4.03 -8.08 -11.02
CA VAL A 278 2.85 -8.25 -11.88
C VAL A 278 2.17 -6.91 -12.19
N MET A 279 2.14 -5.96 -11.25
CA MET A 279 1.62 -4.61 -11.46
C MET A 279 2.42 -3.87 -12.53
N VAL A 280 3.75 -3.89 -12.43
CA VAL A 280 4.65 -3.26 -13.41
C VAL A 280 4.46 -3.90 -14.78
N SER A 281 4.44 -5.24 -14.87
CA SER A 281 4.17 -5.96 -16.13
C SER A 281 2.83 -5.54 -16.76
N ARG A 282 1.75 -5.45 -15.96
CA ARG A 282 0.45 -4.98 -16.45
C ARG A 282 0.50 -3.53 -16.91
N ALA A 283 1.15 -2.66 -16.15
CA ALA A 283 1.30 -1.25 -16.52
C ALA A 283 2.04 -1.10 -17.86
N MET A 284 3.13 -1.84 -18.07
CA MET A 284 3.86 -1.84 -19.35
C MET A 284 3.00 -2.33 -20.51
N ARG A 285 2.20 -3.38 -20.33
CA ARG A 285 1.29 -3.85 -21.39
C ARG A 285 0.19 -2.84 -21.73
N LEU A 286 -0.34 -2.12 -20.74
CA LEU A 286 -1.35 -1.09 -20.96
C LEU A 286 -0.74 0.17 -21.56
N LEU A 287 0.44 0.59 -21.10
CA LEU A 287 1.15 1.74 -21.63
C LEU A 287 1.68 1.47 -23.04
N ASN A 288 2.13 0.24 -23.31
CA ASN A 288 2.70 -0.22 -24.58
C ASN A 288 3.75 0.76 -25.12
N PRO A 289 4.85 1.01 -24.35
CA PRO A 289 5.89 1.96 -24.77
C PRO A 289 6.59 1.46 -26.04
N GLN A 290 6.84 2.40 -26.98
CA GLN A 290 7.52 2.11 -28.23
C GLN A 290 8.89 2.79 -28.26
N PRO A 291 9.86 2.28 -29.06
CA PRO A 291 11.11 2.98 -29.30
C PRO A 291 10.86 4.40 -29.82
N ASN A 292 11.70 5.34 -29.39
CA ASN A 292 11.64 6.75 -29.74
C ASN A 292 10.44 7.56 -29.24
N GLU A 293 9.49 6.96 -28.53
CA GLU A 293 8.47 7.73 -27.82
C GLU A 293 9.10 8.50 -26.64
N ARG A 294 8.52 9.64 -26.31
CA ARG A 294 8.83 10.41 -25.11
C ARG A 294 7.71 10.22 -24.11
N ILE A 295 8.04 9.59 -22.95
CA ILE A 295 7.04 9.15 -21.97
C ILE A 295 7.31 9.80 -20.62
N ALA A 296 6.25 10.33 -19.99
CA ALA A 296 6.33 10.84 -18.62
C ALA A 296 5.97 9.72 -17.62
N ASP A 297 6.77 9.60 -16.56
CA ASP A 297 6.45 8.81 -15.34
C ASP A 297 6.33 9.77 -14.16
N LEU A 298 5.11 10.04 -13.73
CA LEU A 298 4.78 11.05 -12.74
C LEU A 298 4.52 10.42 -11.38
N PHE A 299 5.12 10.99 -10.33
CA PHE A 299 5.30 10.39 -9.01
C PHE A 299 6.20 9.15 -9.08
N CYS A 300 7.32 9.28 -9.82
CA CYS A 300 8.15 8.14 -10.25
C CYS A 300 8.88 7.42 -9.09
N GLY A 301 8.98 8.02 -7.91
CA GLY A 301 9.66 7.45 -6.74
C GLY A 301 11.11 7.07 -7.06
N LEU A 302 11.44 5.78 -6.86
CA LEU A 302 12.76 5.20 -7.15
C LEU A 302 12.98 4.86 -8.64
N GLY A 303 11.98 5.09 -9.50
CA GLY A 303 11.98 4.67 -10.91
C GLY A 303 11.33 3.31 -11.15
N ASN A 304 10.39 2.88 -10.30
CA ASN A 304 9.72 1.56 -10.37
C ASN A 304 9.03 1.30 -11.72
N PHE A 305 8.49 2.33 -12.37
CA PHE A 305 7.94 2.26 -13.72
C PHE A 305 8.87 2.91 -14.76
N THR A 306 9.61 3.97 -14.38
CA THR A 306 10.54 4.68 -15.27
C THR A 306 11.51 3.72 -15.95
N LEU A 307 12.16 2.84 -15.17
CA LEU A 307 13.20 1.96 -15.71
C LEU A 307 12.63 0.86 -16.63
N PRO A 308 11.52 0.19 -16.31
CA PRO A 308 10.82 -0.69 -17.25
C PRO A 308 10.39 0.00 -18.54
N ILE A 309 9.88 1.24 -18.48
CA ILE A 309 9.56 2.02 -19.69
C ILE A 309 10.83 2.26 -20.52
N ALA A 310 11.93 2.65 -19.88
CA ALA A 310 13.20 2.92 -20.55
C ALA A 310 13.80 1.68 -21.24
N ARG A 311 13.49 0.45 -20.79
CA ARG A 311 13.89 -0.80 -21.47
C ARG A 311 13.30 -0.95 -22.87
N SER A 312 12.22 -0.28 -23.20
CA SER A 312 11.65 -0.27 -24.56
C SER A 312 12.39 0.65 -25.53
N SER A 313 13.49 1.28 -25.12
CA SER A 313 14.21 2.33 -25.86
C SER A 313 13.45 3.66 -26.01
N ALA A 314 12.40 3.89 -25.23
CA ALA A 314 11.73 5.18 -25.10
C ALA A 314 12.61 6.17 -24.32
N GLN A 315 12.43 7.46 -24.58
CA GLN A 315 12.95 8.53 -23.73
C GLN A 315 11.99 8.78 -22.58
N VAL A 316 12.46 8.63 -21.34
CA VAL A 316 11.57 8.70 -20.17
C VAL A 316 11.94 9.87 -19.28
N VAL A 317 10.94 10.67 -18.91
CA VAL A 317 11.07 11.75 -17.94
C VAL A 317 10.34 11.34 -16.65
N GLY A 318 11.11 11.04 -15.61
CA GLY A 318 10.60 10.76 -14.27
C GLY A 318 10.48 12.04 -13.45
N ILE A 319 9.32 12.30 -12.88
CA ILE A 319 9.07 13.47 -12.03
C ILE A 319 8.62 13.02 -10.65
N GLU A 320 9.27 13.56 -9.62
CA GLU A 320 9.03 13.20 -8.23
C GLU A 320 9.17 14.44 -7.34
N GLY A 321 8.36 14.53 -6.29
CA GLY A 321 8.41 15.67 -5.35
C GLY A 321 9.66 15.71 -4.46
N SER A 322 10.25 14.55 -4.19
CA SER A 322 11.42 14.42 -3.31
C SER A 322 12.73 14.43 -4.09
N ALA A 323 13.56 15.46 -3.89
CA ALA A 323 14.89 15.53 -4.50
C ALA A 323 15.79 14.32 -4.16
N ALA A 324 15.64 13.74 -2.95
CA ALA A 324 16.36 12.54 -2.54
C ALA A 324 15.94 11.31 -3.37
N LEU A 325 14.63 11.15 -3.64
CA LEU A 325 14.12 10.07 -4.48
C LEU A 325 14.50 10.27 -5.95
N VAL A 326 14.51 11.51 -6.46
CA VAL A 326 15.03 11.86 -7.80
C VAL A 326 16.48 11.41 -7.94
N GLN A 327 17.32 11.72 -6.96
CA GLN A 327 18.71 11.28 -6.96
C GLN A 327 18.83 9.75 -6.93
N ARG A 328 18.02 9.07 -6.12
CA ARG A 328 17.96 7.61 -6.05
C ARG A 328 17.53 6.99 -7.38
N ALA A 329 16.51 7.55 -8.04
CA ALA A 329 16.04 7.10 -9.35
C ALA A 329 17.12 7.22 -10.41
N ALA A 330 17.88 8.33 -10.44
CA ALA A 330 19.01 8.52 -11.34
C ALA A 330 20.14 7.51 -11.08
N GLN A 331 20.46 7.22 -9.82
CA GLN A 331 21.42 6.18 -9.44
C GLN A 331 20.95 4.79 -9.88
N ASN A 332 19.67 4.47 -9.71
CA ASN A 332 19.08 3.22 -10.17
C ASN A 332 19.12 3.09 -11.69
N ALA A 333 18.87 4.18 -12.42
CA ALA A 333 19.01 4.22 -13.89
C ALA A 333 20.44 3.95 -14.32
N ALA A 334 21.42 4.60 -13.71
CA ALA A 334 22.83 4.37 -13.98
C ALA A 334 23.26 2.93 -13.67
N PHE A 335 22.83 2.40 -12.52
CA PHE A 335 23.12 1.02 -12.11
C PHE A 335 22.60 -0.02 -13.12
N ASN A 336 21.46 0.26 -13.76
CA ASN A 336 20.83 -0.62 -14.75
C ASN A 336 21.23 -0.30 -16.21
N GLY A 337 22.18 0.64 -16.45
CA GLY A 337 22.62 1.03 -17.78
C GLY A 337 21.57 1.77 -18.60
N LEU A 338 20.67 2.52 -17.92
CA LEU A 338 19.53 3.24 -18.54
C LEU A 338 19.65 4.77 -18.43
N ALA A 339 20.79 5.29 -17.95
CA ALA A 339 20.98 6.72 -17.76
C ALA A 339 20.90 7.53 -19.07
N SER A 340 21.20 6.93 -20.21
CA SER A 340 21.20 7.62 -21.52
C SER A 340 19.81 7.97 -22.04
N ASN A 341 18.78 7.27 -21.61
CA ASN A 341 17.40 7.48 -22.07
C ASN A 341 16.42 7.76 -20.93
N THR A 342 16.92 8.15 -19.75
CA THR A 342 16.12 8.59 -18.62
C THR A 342 16.56 9.97 -18.14
N GLN A 343 15.59 10.80 -17.82
CA GLN A 343 15.79 12.10 -17.16
C GLN A 343 14.93 12.17 -15.93
N PHE A 344 15.44 12.79 -14.86
CA PHE A 344 14.68 12.92 -13.61
C PHE A 344 14.69 14.37 -13.14
N SER A 345 13.54 14.86 -12.66
CA SER A 345 13.45 16.19 -12.08
C SER A 345 12.57 16.22 -10.83
N ALA A 346 12.94 17.10 -9.88
CA ALA A 346 12.18 17.35 -8.68
C ALA A 346 11.12 18.43 -8.95
N MET A 347 9.82 18.08 -8.79
CA MET A 347 8.73 19.02 -8.98
C MET A 347 7.53 18.63 -8.10
N ASN A 348 6.87 19.62 -7.48
CA ASN A 348 5.64 19.40 -6.74
C ASN A 348 4.45 19.23 -7.70
N LEU A 349 4.07 17.98 -7.95
CA LEU A 349 2.95 17.64 -8.84
C LEU A 349 1.56 17.95 -8.25
N PHE A 350 1.47 18.32 -6.98
CA PHE A 350 0.23 18.80 -6.36
C PHE A 350 -0.04 20.30 -6.60
N GLU A 351 0.94 21.02 -7.13
CA GLU A 351 0.87 22.46 -7.43
C GLU A 351 1.17 22.75 -8.89
N ILE A 352 1.23 21.70 -9.75
CA ILE A 352 1.55 21.82 -11.17
C ILE A 352 0.40 22.51 -11.92
N ASP A 353 0.75 23.41 -12.84
CA ASP A 353 -0.18 24.07 -13.75
C ASP A 353 0.13 23.71 -15.23
N GLU A 354 -0.73 24.17 -16.14
CA GLU A 354 -0.57 23.93 -17.58
C GLU A 354 0.74 24.51 -18.13
N ALA A 355 1.16 25.68 -17.63
CA ALA A 355 2.41 26.31 -18.08
C ALA A 355 3.63 25.47 -17.71
N ALA A 356 3.66 24.91 -16.51
CA ALA A 356 4.72 24.00 -16.06
C ALA A 356 4.74 22.70 -16.88
N LEU A 357 3.57 22.12 -17.22
CA LEU A 357 3.50 20.95 -18.09
C LEU A 357 4.01 21.26 -19.51
N VAL A 358 3.66 22.40 -20.08
CA VAL A 358 4.14 22.83 -21.39
C VAL A 358 5.66 23.00 -21.41
N GLN A 359 6.26 23.51 -20.32
CA GLN A 359 7.72 23.61 -20.20
C GLN A 359 8.44 22.26 -20.17
N LEU A 360 7.77 21.21 -19.73
CA LEU A 360 8.32 19.84 -19.80
C LEU A 360 8.35 19.30 -21.24
N GLY A 361 7.64 19.95 -22.18
CA GLY A 361 7.53 19.56 -23.57
C GLY A 361 6.50 18.45 -23.82
N HIS A 362 6.32 18.09 -25.07
CA HIS A 362 5.36 17.07 -25.50
C HIS A 362 5.73 15.67 -24.97
N PHE A 363 4.71 14.89 -24.58
CA PHE A 363 4.80 13.46 -24.24
C PHE A 363 3.81 12.67 -25.09
N ASP A 364 4.26 11.57 -25.66
CA ASP A 364 3.39 10.62 -26.39
C ASP A 364 2.46 9.87 -25.44
N LYS A 365 2.99 9.49 -24.27
CA LYS A 365 2.28 8.73 -23.26
C LYS A 365 2.66 9.17 -21.84
N MET A 366 1.83 8.81 -20.89
CA MET A 366 2.04 9.16 -19.48
C MET A 366 1.65 8.01 -18.57
N LEU A 367 2.45 7.77 -17.53
CA LEU A 367 2.11 6.94 -16.39
C LEU A 367 1.99 7.84 -15.15
N ILE A 368 0.96 7.62 -14.34
CA ILE A 368 0.69 8.38 -13.12
C ILE A 368 0.49 7.38 -11.98
N ASP A 369 1.29 7.46 -10.91
CA ASP A 369 1.17 6.62 -9.69
C ASP A 369 1.20 7.50 -8.43
N PRO A 370 0.16 8.28 -8.15
CA PRO A 370 0.15 9.27 -7.10
C PRO A 370 -0.10 8.65 -5.73
N PRO A 371 0.23 9.34 -4.64
CA PRO A 371 -0.22 8.97 -3.30
C PRO A 371 -1.75 9.05 -3.18
N ARG A 372 -2.27 8.75 -1.97
CA ARG A 372 -3.72 8.62 -1.71
C ARG A 372 -4.57 9.83 -2.09
N ASP A 373 -3.98 11.00 -2.18
CA ASP A 373 -4.66 12.25 -2.53
C ASP A 373 -5.04 12.32 -4.02
N GLY A 374 -4.48 11.42 -4.85
CA GLY A 374 -4.66 11.41 -6.30
C GLY A 374 -3.83 12.48 -6.99
N ALA A 375 -4.13 12.76 -8.26
CA ALA A 375 -3.41 13.69 -9.12
C ALA A 375 -4.30 14.82 -9.66
N PHE A 376 -5.17 15.38 -8.80
CA PHE A 376 -6.20 16.32 -9.21
C PHE A 376 -5.68 17.53 -9.98
N GLU A 377 -4.69 18.24 -9.45
CA GLU A 377 -4.14 19.43 -10.11
C GLU A 377 -3.41 19.05 -11.42
N LEU A 378 -2.72 17.91 -11.43
CA LEU A 378 -2.07 17.39 -12.63
C LEU A 378 -3.08 17.10 -13.76
N VAL A 379 -4.18 16.39 -13.49
CA VAL A 379 -5.17 16.08 -14.54
C VAL A 379 -5.93 17.33 -15.00
N LYS A 380 -6.12 18.31 -14.14
CA LYS A 380 -6.65 19.63 -14.52
C LYS A 380 -5.71 20.40 -15.42
N ALA A 381 -4.42 20.33 -15.15
CA ALA A 381 -3.37 21.02 -15.93
C ALA A 381 -3.13 20.45 -17.33
N LEU A 382 -3.66 19.27 -17.65
CA LEU A 382 -3.55 18.68 -18.99
C LEU A 382 -4.23 19.60 -20.02
N GLY A 383 -3.45 20.12 -20.97
CA GLY A 383 -3.90 20.99 -22.06
C GLY A 383 -4.22 20.25 -23.36
N ALA A 384 -4.24 20.99 -24.46
CA ALA A 384 -4.52 20.43 -25.80
C ALA A 384 -3.44 19.43 -26.25
N ASP A 385 -2.18 19.66 -25.88
CA ASP A 385 -1.02 18.81 -26.21
C ASP A 385 -0.81 17.66 -25.21
N ALA A 386 -1.87 17.29 -24.46
CA ALA A 386 -1.82 16.18 -23.52
C ALA A 386 -1.64 14.83 -24.25
N PRO A 387 -0.95 13.86 -23.63
CA PRO A 387 -0.60 12.59 -24.27
C PRO A 387 -1.82 11.79 -24.74
N ASP A 388 -1.66 11.02 -25.82
CA ASP A 388 -2.74 10.19 -26.36
C ASP A 388 -3.17 9.06 -25.42
N ARG A 389 -2.25 8.61 -24.55
CA ARG A 389 -2.47 7.47 -23.64
C ARG A 389 -1.95 7.75 -22.25
N ILE A 390 -2.79 7.49 -21.26
CA ILE A 390 -2.47 7.61 -19.83
C ILE A 390 -2.76 6.26 -19.14
N VAL A 391 -1.76 5.73 -18.45
CA VAL A 391 -1.94 4.64 -17.48
C VAL A 391 -1.91 5.25 -16.09
N TYR A 392 -2.97 5.02 -15.32
CA TYR A 392 -3.13 5.55 -13.97
C TYR A 392 -3.16 4.37 -12.98
N VAL A 393 -2.16 4.29 -12.10
CA VAL A 393 -2.13 3.39 -10.95
C VAL A 393 -2.64 4.15 -9.72
N SER A 394 -3.41 3.52 -8.86
CA SER A 394 -3.97 4.22 -7.69
C SER A 394 -4.23 3.28 -6.52
N CYS A 395 -3.82 3.70 -5.34
CA CYS A 395 -4.14 3.05 -4.07
C CYS A 395 -5.44 3.57 -3.42
N ASN A 396 -6.18 4.47 -4.09
CA ASN A 396 -7.44 5.03 -3.62
C ASN A 396 -8.46 5.15 -4.75
N PRO A 397 -9.45 4.26 -4.85
CA PRO A 397 -10.42 4.27 -5.94
C PRO A 397 -11.32 5.51 -5.98
N ALA A 398 -11.49 6.21 -4.85
CA ALA A 398 -12.31 7.42 -4.82
C ALA A 398 -11.60 8.61 -5.49
N THR A 399 -10.28 8.77 -5.24
CA THR A 399 -9.50 9.82 -5.91
C THR A 399 -9.26 9.48 -7.39
N LEU A 400 -9.04 8.21 -7.73
CA LEU A 400 -9.01 7.79 -9.13
C LEU A 400 -10.33 8.12 -9.83
N ALA A 401 -11.48 7.86 -9.21
CA ALA A 401 -12.78 8.17 -9.80
C ALA A 401 -13.00 9.67 -10.03
N ARG A 402 -12.57 10.51 -9.06
CA ARG A 402 -12.59 11.98 -9.18
C ARG A 402 -11.73 12.46 -10.35
N ASP A 403 -10.51 11.92 -10.45
CA ASP A 403 -9.56 12.31 -11.50
C ASP A 403 -10.02 11.78 -12.88
N ALA A 404 -10.64 10.60 -12.91
CA ALA A 404 -11.26 10.03 -14.11
C ALA A 404 -12.44 10.86 -14.63
N GLU A 405 -13.21 11.49 -13.74
CA GLU A 405 -14.26 12.45 -14.12
C GLU A 405 -13.67 13.58 -14.98
N ILE A 406 -12.59 14.19 -14.53
CA ILE A 406 -11.92 15.28 -15.25
C ILE A 406 -11.37 14.76 -16.60
N LEU A 407 -10.63 13.66 -16.58
CA LEU A 407 -10.04 13.09 -17.81
C LEU A 407 -11.11 12.81 -18.87
N VAL A 408 -12.23 12.19 -18.47
CA VAL A 408 -13.27 11.77 -19.43
C VAL A 408 -14.17 12.93 -19.86
N HIS A 409 -14.67 13.72 -18.91
CA HIS A 409 -15.70 14.73 -19.23
C HIS A 409 -15.13 16.08 -19.61
N GLN A 410 -13.86 16.39 -19.27
CA GLN A 410 -13.28 17.71 -19.53
C GLN A 410 -12.06 17.67 -20.45
N LYS A 411 -11.30 16.54 -20.47
CA LYS A 411 -10.03 16.43 -21.22
C LYS A 411 -10.10 15.55 -22.46
N GLY A 412 -11.30 14.99 -22.77
CA GLY A 412 -11.55 14.24 -24.00
C GLY A 412 -10.95 12.84 -24.04
N TYR A 413 -10.74 12.22 -22.87
CA TYR A 413 -10.32 10.82 -22.78
C TYR A 413 -11.50 9.88 -22.66
N VAL A 414 -11.27 8.61 -23.03
CA VAL A 414 -12.15 7.48 -22.77
C VAL A 414 -11.47 6.55 -21.78
N LEU A 415 -12.19 6.12 -20.75
CA LEU A 415 -11.71 5.08 -19.85
C LEU A 415 -11.83 3.72 -20.55
N LYS A 416 -10.73 3.27 -21.17
CA LYS A 416 -10.67 2.04 -21.97
C LYS A 416 -10.72 0.79 -21.11
N ALA A 417 -9.99 0.80 -19.98
CA ALA A 417 -9.91 -0.34 -19.10
C ALA A 417 -9.69 0.08 -17.66
N ALA A 418 -10.24 -0.67 -16.70
CA ALA A 418 -9.93 -0.52 -15.28
C ALA A 418 -10.04 -1.87 -14.57
N GLY A 419 -9.22 -2.07 -13.52
CA GLY A 419 -9.26 -3.28 -12.70
C GLY A 419 -8.43 -3.16 -11.44
N VAL A 420 -8.60 -4.13 -10.53
CA VAL A 420 -7.90 -4.15 -9.24
C VAL A 420 -6.71 -5.10 -9.22
N MET A 421 -5.77 -4.80 -8.35
CA MET A 421 -4.62 -5.61 -8.02
C MET A 421 -4.58 -5.81 -6.51
N ASN A 422 -4.53 -7.06 -6.04
CA ASN A 422 -4.58 -7.33 -4.60
C ASN A 422 -3.21 -7.16 -3.94
N MET A 423 -2.68 -5.92 -3.98
CA MET A 423 -1.40 -5.55 -3.35
C MET A 423 -1.40 -5.81 -1.85
N PHE A 424 -2.55 -5.64 -1.20
CA PHE A 424 -2.72 -5.72 0.25
C PHE A 424 -3.79 -6.77 0.64
N PRO A 425 -3.51 -8.08 0.50
CA PRO A 425 -4.41 -9.12 1.00
C PRO A 425 -4.77 -8.91 2.48
N HIS A 426 -5.98 -9.29 2.85
CA HIS A 426 -6.53 -9.20 4.20
C HIS A 426 -6.76 -7.78 4.74
N THR A 427 -6.61 -6.76 3.91
CA THR A 427 -6.96 -5.37 4.24
C THR A 427 -8.00 -4.83 3.25
N SER A 428 -8.68 -3.75 3.62
CA SER A 428 -9.64 -3.07 2.75
C SER A 428 -8.98 -2.15 1.70
N HIS A 429 -7.66 -2.01 1.70
CA HIS A 429 -6.95 -1.20 0.70
C HIS A 429 -7.18 -1.75 -0.71
N VAL A 430 -7.57 -0.88 -1.61
CA VAL A 430 -7.82 -1.18 -3.02
C VAL A 430 -6.70 -0.57 -3.84
N GLU A 431 -5.91 -1.43 -4.49
CA GLU A 431 -4.96 -1.02 -5.52
C GLU A 431 -5.60 -1.23 -6.87
N SER A 432 -5.55 -0.24 -7.75
CA SER A 432 -6.22 -0.26 -9.04
C SER A 432 -5.34 0.29 -10.15
N ILE A 433 -5.66 -0.10 -11.37
CA ILE A 433 -5.03 0.42 -12.58
C ILE A 433 -6.09 0.76 -13.60
N ALA A 434 -5.92 1.88 -14.29
CA ALA A 434 -6.81 2.36 -15.32
C ALA A 434 -6.05 2.79 -16.58
N LEU A 435 -6.64 2.58 -17.75
CA LEU A 435 -6.15 3.02 -19.04
C LEU A 435 -7.11 4.05 -19.61
N PHE A 436 -6.57 5.22 -19.91
CA PHE A 436 -7.27 6.29 -20.62
C PHE A 436 -6.62 6.50 -21.99
N GLU A 437 -7.45 6.67 -23.03
CA GLU A 437 -7.01 7.03 -24.38
C GLU A 437 -7.78 8.24 -24.85
N LYS A 438 -7.06 9.18 -25.51
CA LYS A 438 -7.66 10.39 -26.06
C LYS A 438 -8.59 10.01 -27.23
N THR A 439 -9.76 10.60 -27.26
CA THR A 439 -10.67 10.42 -28.41
C THR A 439 -10.05 11.14 -29.60
N ARG A 440 -9.68 10.42 -30.64
CA ARG A 440 -9.31 11.04 -31.90
C ARG A 440 -10.57 11.60 -32.53
N ALA A 441 -10.57 12.91 -32.83
CA ALA A 441 -11.64 13.57 -33.55
C ALA A 441 -11.78 13.04 -34.97
#